data_9371baf89a06ed682fe870e76b022a73
#
_entry.id   9371baf89a06ed682fe870e76b022a73
#
_cell.length_a   1.000
_cell.length_b   1.000
_cell.length_c   1.000
_cell.angle_alpha   90.00
_cell.angle_beta   90.00
_cell.angle_gamma   90.00
#
_symmetry.space_group_name_H-M   'P 1'
#
loop_
_entity.id
_entity.type
_entity.pdbx_description
1 polymer ?
#
loop_
_entity_poly.entity_id
_entity_poly.type
_entity_poly.pdbx_seq_one_letter_code
_entity_poly.pdbx_strand_id
1 'polypeptide(L)'
;MSDKIIAYKGMNENMTCRGKQYEIGKTYTEERAGCCNAGMHACENPLDVFHYYRPDGKIRFFEVECGGKVDKSNDDSKLACTELKVKGELKLADFIRLSVKTTFERAVRRAKEKNVGRFQQRGHVGRFQQRSCYWIQNKSSGHWQKQHCHCKRRTQ
;
A
#
# COMPACT_ATOMS: atom_id res chain seq x y z
N MET A 1 -3.13 -10.11 22.48
CA MET A 1 -4.24 -9.46 21.77
C MET A 1 -3.90 -9.54 20.30
N SER A 2 -4.72 -10.22 19.47
CA SER A 2 -4.46 -10.24 18.03
C SER A 2 -4.73 -8.86 17.47
N ASP A 3 -3.77 -8.32 16.73
CA ASP A 3 -3.92 -7.02 16.06
C ASP A 3 -5.11 -7.08 15.10
N LYS A 4 -6.07 -6.18 15.30
CA LYS A 4 -7.23 -6.06 14.44
C LYS A 4 -6.85 -5.30 13.17
N ILE A 5 -7.20 -5.85 12.02
CA ILE A 5 -6.88 -5.30 10.71
C ILE A 5 -8.13 -4.64 10.14
N ILE A 6 -8.02 -3.36 9.77
CA ILE A 6 -9.07 -2.67 9.02
C ILE A 6 -9.00 -3.12 7.57
N ALA A 7 -10.13 -3.56 7.05
CA ALA A 7 -10.27 -4.06 5.69
C ALA A 7 -11.63 -3.64 5.10
N TYR A 8 -11.85 -3.97 3.84
CA TYR A 8 -13.02 -3.54 3.09
C TYR A 8 -13.68 -4.73 2.41
N LYS A 9 -15.01 -4.72 2.35
CA LYS A 9 -15.80 -5.83 1.82
C LYS A 9 -16.98 -5.32 1.00
N GLY A 10 -17.19 -5.93 -0.17
CA GLY A 10 -18.42 -5.78 -0.94
C GLY A 10 -19.47 -6.81 -0.49
N MET A 11 -20.72 -6.41 -0.47
CA MET A 11 -21.88 -7.27 -0.19
C MET A 11 -23.02 -6.90 -1.12
N ASN A 12 -23.98 -7.81 -1.32
CA ASN A 12 -25.21 -7.54 -2.08
C ASN A 12 -26.08 -6.47 -1.38
N GLU A 13 -27.12 -6.01 -2.06
CA GLU A 13 -28.07 -4.99 -1.54
C GLU A 13 -28.64 -5.36 -0.16
N ASN A 14 -28.96 -6.62 0.07
CA ASN A 14 -29.48 -7.14 1.32
C ASN A 14 -28.38 -7.56 2.32
N MET A 15 -27.16 -7.08 2.14
CA MET A 15 -26.00 -7.39 3.01
C MET A 15 -25.66 -8.89 3.09
N THR A 16 -25.86 -9.64 2.02
CA THR A 16 -25.45 -11.03 1.93
C THR A 16 -24.13 -11.18 1.16
N CYS A 17 -23.32 -12.14 1.55
CA CYS A 17 -22.13 -12.53 0.84
C CYS A 17 -21.88 -14.03 1.03
N ARG A 18 -21.80 -14.78 -0.07
CA ARG A 18 -21.62 -16.24 -0.07
C ARG A 18 -22.63 -16.97 0.84
N GLY A 19 -23.90 -16.57 0.79
CA GLY A 19 -24.97 -17.18 1.58
C GLY A 19 -25.02 -16.77 3.06
N LYS A 20 -24.07 -15.98 3.54
CA LYS A 20 -24.05 -15.46 4.90
C LYS A 20 -24.66 -14.07 4.95
N GLN A 21 -25.57 -13.86 5.89
CA GLN A 21 -26.19 -12.57 6.17
C GLN A 21 -25.32 -11.78 7.15
N TYR A 22 -25.09 -10.50 6.85
CA TYR A 22 -24.33 -9.59 7.68
C TYR A 22 -25.21 -8.44 8.19
N GLU A 23 -24.83 -7.85 9.32
CA GLU A 23 -25.47 -6.67 9.91
C GLU A 23 -24.39 -5.72 10.44
N ILE A 24 -24.63 -4.42 10.32
CA ILE A 24 -23.71 -3.38 10.82
C ILE A 24 -23.60 -3.49 12.34
N GLY A 25 -22.39 -3.38 12.85
CA GLY A 25 -22.06 -3.45 14.28
C GLY A 25 -21.88 -4.87 14.83
N LYS A 26 -22.33 -5.91 14.11
CA LYS A 26 -22.17 -7.30 14.54
C LYS A 26 -20.79 -7.86 14.23
N THR A 27 -20.34 -8.75 15.12
CA THR A 27 -19.14 -9.58 14.94
C THR A 27 -19.55 -10.99 14.58
N TYR A 28 -18.88 -11.55 13.60
CA TYR A 28 -19.06 -12.90 13.08
C TYR A 28 -17.79 -13.71 13.31
N THR A 29 -17.95 -15.00 13.56
CA THR A 29 -16.86 -15.93 13.77
C THR A 29 -16.95 -17.14 12.85
N GLU A 30 -15.80 -17.68 12.49
CA GLU A 30 -15.62 -18.91 11.71
C GLU A 30 -14.49 -19.74 12.32
N GLU A 31 -14.55 -21.05 12.21
CA GLU A 31 -13.55 -21.94 12.82
C GLU A 31 -12.18 -21.85 12.14
N ARG A 32 -12.17 -21.62 10.82
CA ARG A 32 -10.96 -21.61 9.99
C ARG A 32 -10.91 -20.38 9.12
N ALA A 33 -9.67 -19.93 8.85
CA ALA A 33 -9.37 -18.94 7.84
C ALA A 33 -8.38 -19.54 6.84
N GLY A 34 -8.69 -19.40 5.55
CA GLY A 34 -7.83 -19.82 4.46
C GLY A 34 -8.23 -19.06 3.20
N CYS A 35 -7.32 -18.34 2.60
CA CYS A 35 -7.57 -17.56 1.40
C CYS A 35 -8.16 -18.45 0.31
N CYS A 36 -9.31 -18.05 -0.23
CA CYS A 36 -10.12 -18.74 -1.24
C CYS A 36 -10.90 -19.97 -0.77
N ASN A 37 -10.63 -20.56 0.38
CA ASN A 37 -11.23 -21.83 0.82
C ASN A 37 -12.18 -21.69 2.01
N ALA A 38 -11.78 -20.98 3.06
CA ALA A 38 -12.52 -20.91 4.32
C ALA A 38 -12.41 -19.54 4.98
N GLY A 39 -13.35 -19.25 5.89
CA GLY A 39 -13.36 -18.00 6.62
C GLY A 39 -14.02 -16.83 5.89
N MET A 40 -14.03 -15.70 6.53
CA MET A 40 -14.61 -14.47 6.01
C MET A 40 -13.55 -13.66 5.28
N HIS A 41 -13.82 -13.27 4.02
CA HIS A 41 -12.87 -12.59 3.16
C HIS A 41 -13.13 -11.09 3.12
N ALA A 42 -12.06 -10.31 3.11
CA ALA A 42 -12.04 -8.86 2.90
C ALA A 42 -10.75 -8.45 2.20
N CYS A 43 -10.61 -7.20 1.79
CA CYS A 43 -9.37 -6.65 1.19
C CYS A 43 -8.85 -5.50 2.03
N GLU A 44 -7.55 -5.49 2.33
CA GLU A 44 -6.92 -4.36 3.03
C GLU A 44 -6.84 -3.10 2.15
N ASN A 45 -6.78 -3.28 0.83
CA ASN A 45 -6.85 -2.19 -0.12
C ASN A 45 -8.28 -2.10 -0.70
N PRO A 46 -8.99 -1.00 -0.51
CA PRO A 46 -10.36 -0.88 -0.99
C PRO A 46 -10.45 -0.98 -2.52
N LEU A 47 -9.41 -0.61 -3.28
CA LEU A 47 -9.40 -0.75 -4.74
C LEU A 47 -9.51 -2.22 -5.19
N ASP A 48 -8.90 -3.14 -4.44
CA ASP A 48 -8.88 -4.56 -4.81
C ASP A 48 -10.26 -5.23 -4.62
N VAL A 49 -11.16 -4.61 -3.84
CA VAL A 49 -12.55 -5.08 -3.71
C VAL A 49 -13.28 -5.06 -5.05
N PHE A 50 -12.94 -4.10 -5.94
CA PHE A 50 -13.55 -4.01 -7.27
C PHE A 50 -13.20 -5.18 -8.21
N HIS A 51 -12.14 -5.92 -7.93
CA HIS A 51 -11.85 -7.16 -8.65
C HIS A 51 -12.89 -8.25 -8.39
N TYR A 52 -13.56 -8.21 -7.23
CA TYR A 52 -14.54 -9.21 -6.79
C TYR A 52 -15.99 -8.71 -6.91
N TYR A 53 -16.17 -7.40 -6.77
CA TYR A 53 -17.49 -6.75 -6.75
C TYR A 53 -17.50 -5.53 -7.65
N ARG A 54 -18.19 -5.60 -8.77
CA ARG A 54 -18.33 -4.47 -9.69
C ARG A 54 -19.21 -3.39 -9.10
N PRO A 55 -18.88 -2.11 -9.29
CA PRO A 55 -19.70 -1.00 -8.80
C PRO A 55 -20.92 -0.73 -9.72
N ASP A 56 -21.80 -1.69 -9.86
CA ASP A 56 -22.98 -1.66 -10.73
C ASP A 56 -24.24 -1.07 -10.06
N GLY A 57 -24.08 -0.52 -8.86
CA GLY A 57 -25.18 0.01 -8.06
C GLY A 57 -25.91 -1.02 -7.18
N LYS A 58 -25.69 -2.31 -7.41
CA LYS A 58 -26.30 -3.41 -6.63
C LYS A 58 -25.40 -3.90 -5.49
N ILE A 59 -24.16 -3.44 -5.47
CA ILE A 59 -23.17 -3.80 -4.45
C ILE A 59 -23.01 -2.65 -3.47
N ARG A 60 -23.04 -2.97 -2.19
CA ARG A 60 -22.79 -2.07 -1.08
C ARG A 60 -21.39 -2.35 -0.53
N PHE A 61 -20.67 -1.30 -0.16
CA PHE A 61 -19.30 -1.38 0.32
C PHE A 61 -19.22 -1.06 1.80
N PHE A 62 -18.45 -1.85 2.54
CA PHE A 62 -18.38 -1.76 3.99
C PHE A 62 -16.92 -1.72 4.47
N GLU A 63 -16.68 -0.92 5.50
CA GLU A 63 -15.50 -1.04 6.34
C GLU A 63 -15.73 -2.16 7.35
N VAL A 64 -14.77 -3.06 7.45
CA VAL A 64 -14.79 -4.20 8.37
C VAL A 64 -13.49 -4.28 9.17
N GLU A 65 -13.58 -4.86 10.34
CA GLU A 65 -12.46 -5.15 11.21
C GLU A 65 -12.26 -6.66 11.25
N CYS A 66 -11.11 -7.12 10.79
CA CYS A 66 -10.73 -8.52 10.73
C CYS A 66 -9.80 -8.88 11.87
N GLY A 67 -10.06 -10.00 12.53
CA GLY A 67 -9.30 -10.49 13.67
C GLY A 67 -9.24 -12.02 13.72
N GLY A 68 -8.77 -12.54 14.84
CA GLY A 68 -8.56 -13.96 15.04
C GLY A 68 -7.37 -14.49 14.23
N LYS A 69 -7.52 -15.67 13.64
CA LYS A 69 -6.54 -16.18 12.67
C LYS A 69 -6.76 -15.49 11.33
N VAL A 70 -5.71 -14.95 10.76
CA VAL A 70 -5.74 -14.24 9.48
C VAL A 70 -4.79 -14.91 8.51
N ASP A 71 -5.30 -15.25 7.34
CA ASP A 71 -4.52 -15.75 6.19
C ASP A 71 -4.58 -14.72 5.06
N LYS A 72 -3.43 -14.36 4.48
CA LYS A 72 -3.31 -13.32 3.47
C LYS A 72 -2.97 -13.91 2.11
N SER A 73 -3.60 -13.39 1.06
CA SER A 73 -3.23 -13.68 -0.32
C SER A 73 -1.84 -13.13 -0.65
N ASN A 74 -1.12 -13.82 -1.52
CA ASN A 74 0.16 -13.34 -2.06
C ASN A 74 -0.03 -12.48 -3.32
N ASP A 75 -1.17 -12.59 -3.99
CA ASP A 75 -1.41 -11.94 -5.29
C ASP A 75 -1.99 -10.52 -5.13
N ASP A 76 -2.86 -10.34 -4.14
CA ASP A 76 -3.54 -9.08 -3.88
C ASP A 76 -3.64 -8.79 -2.37
N SER A 77 -4.38 -7.74 -1.98
CA SER A 77 -4.58 -7.41 -0.57
C SER A 77 -5.72 -8.19 0.10
N LYS A 78 -6.22 -9.26 -0.54
CA LYS A 78 -7.26 -10.10 0.04
C LYS A 78 -6.74 -10.86 1.25
N LEU A 79 -7.56 -10.92 2.27
CA LEU A 79 -7.34 -11.71 3.45
C LEU A 79 -8.58 -12.54 3.81
N ALA A 80 -8.36 -13.65 4.47
CA ALA A 80 -9.37 -14.44 5.13
C ALA A 80 -9.17 -14.35 6.64
N CYS A 81 -10.24 -14.21 7.41
CA CYS A 81 -10.17 -14.11 8.87
C CYS A 81 -11.20 -15.01 9.55
N THR A 82 -10.91 -15.41 10.79
CA THR A 82 -11.86 -16.16 11.60
C THR A 82 -12.81 -15.24 12.37
N GLU A 83 -12.49 -13.98 12.56
CA GLU A 83 -13.33 -12.98 13.20
C GLU A 83 -13.50 -11.77 12.29
N LEU A 84 -14.74 -11.34 12.05
CA LEU A 84 -15.05 -10.18 11.24
C LEU A 84 -16.17 -9.37 11.89
N LYS A 85 -15.90 -8.09 12.13
CA LYS A 85 -16.88 -7.10 12.60
C LYS A 85 -17.19 -6.11 11.49
N VAL A 86 -18.46 -5.96 11.15
CA VAL A 86 -18.92 -4.94 10.19
C VAL A 86 -19.02 -3.59 10.89
N LYS A 87 -18.23 -2.62 10.51
CA LYS A 87 -18.20 -1.30 11.16
C LYS A 87 -19.25 -0.35 10.59
N GLY A 88 -19.24 -0.16 9.30
CA GLY A 88 -20.14 0.77 8.66
C GLY A 88 -20.14 0.66 7.15
N GLU A 89 -21.18 1.23 6.54
CA GLU A 89 -21.32 1.30 5.09
C GLU A 89 -20.64 2.57 4.58
N LEU A 90 -19.97 2.45 3.45
CA LEU A 90 -19.36 3.54 2.71
C LEU A 90 -20.11 3.77 1.41
N LYS A 91 -20.55 5.00 1.15
CA LYS A 91 -21.15 5.37 -0.14
C LYS A 91 -20.11 5.14 -1.24
N LEU A 92 -20.56 4.75 -2.42
CA LEU A 92 -19.67 4.44 -3.55
C LEU A 92 -18.67 5.58 -3.85
N ALA A 93 -19.11 6.83 -3.82
CA ALA A 93 -18.25 7.99 -4.06
C ALA A 93 -17.12 8.10 -3.02
N ASP A 94 -17.42 7.87 -1.75
CA ASP A 94 -16.44 7.94 -0.66
C ASP A 94 -15.52 6.72 -0.70
N PHE A 95 -16.04 5.55 -1.07
CA PHE A 95 -15.25 4.34 -1.28
C PHE A 95 -14.23 4.49 -2.42
N ILE A 96 -14.62 5.13 -3.54
CA ILE A 96 -13.71 5.45 -4.65
C ILE A 96 -12.63 6.43 -4.21
N ARG A 97 -12.99 7.52 -3.50
CA ARG A 97 -12.01 8.48 -2.97
C ARG A 97 -10.99 7.80 -2.04
N LEU A 98 -11.49 6.95 -1.15
CA LEU A 98 -10.66 6.17 -0.24
C LEU A 98 -9.72 5.22 -1.00
N SER A 99 -10.22 4.55 -2.04
CA SER A 99 -9.44 3.65 -2.90
C SER A 99 -8.28 4.37 -3.58
N VAL A 100 -8.52 5.53 -4.15
CA VAL A 100 -7.50 6.37 -4.79
C VAL A 100 -6.47 6.83 -3.76
N LYS A 101 -6.92 7.37 -2.62
CA LYS A 101 -6.06 7.85 -1.53
C LYS A 101 -5.14 6.73 -1.03
N THR A 102 -5.70 5.59 -0.67
CA THR A 102 -4.94 4.44 -0.12
C THR A 102 -3.93 3.91 -1.13
N THR A 103 -4.31 3.83 -2.40
CA THR A 103 -3.41 3.37 -3.46
C THR A 103 -2.24 4.34 -3.65
N PHE A 104 -2.51 5.65 -3.64
CA PHE A 104 -1.48 6.68 -3.74
C PHE A 104 -0.51 6.63 -2.55
N GLU A 105 -1.02 6.56 -1.32
CA GLU A 105 -0.20 6.46 -0.11
C GLU A 105 0.69 5.21 -0.11
N ARG A 106 0.16 4.06 -0.56
CA ARG A 106 0.94 2.83 -0.74
C ARG A 106 2.03 2.98 -1.79
N ALA A 107 1.75 3.64 -2.92
CA ALA A 107 2.72 3.90 -3.97
C ALA A 107 3.86 4.80 -3.46
N VAL A 108 3.54 5.88 -2.75
CA VAL A 108 4.52 6.80 -2.14
C VAL A 108 5.39 6.07 -1.12
N ARG A 109 4.78 5.25 -0.25
CA ARG A 109 5.54 4.45 0.74
C ARG A 109 6.52 3.51 0.07
N ARG A 110 6.09 2.73 -0.94
CA ARG A 110 6.95 1.82 -1.70
C ARG A 110 8.09 2.56 -2.42
N ALA A 111 7.83 3.76 -2.95
CA ALA A 111 8.86 4.57 -3.58
C ALA A 111 9.92 5.05 -2.57
N LYS A 112 9.50 5.44 -1.35
CA LYS A 112 10.42 5.82 -0.26
C LYS A 112 11.29 4.63 0.18
N GLU A 113 10.71 3.46 0.38
CA GLU A 113 11.42 2.23 0.77
C GLU A 113 12.48 1.83 -0.26
N LYS A 114 12.15 1.88 -1.55
CA LYS A 114 13.12 1.62 -2.64
C LYS A 114 14.27 2.63 -2.67
N ASN A 115 14.03 3.88 -2.35
CA ASN A 115 15.07 4.90 -2.31
C ASN A 115 16.01 4.72 -1.11
N VAL A 116 15.49 4.36 0.05
CA VAL A 116 16.30 4.05 1.25
C VAL A 116 17.21 2.84 0.97
N GLY A 117 16.71 1.77 0.39
CA GLY A 117 17.51 0.59 0.03
C GLY A 117 18.63 0.90 -0.97
N ARG A 118 18.41 1.81 -1.91
CA ARG A 118 19.42 2.24 -2.88
C ARG A 118 20.55 3.08 -2.24
N PHE A 119 20.25 3.79 -1.17
CA PHE A 119 21.26 4.54 -0.39
C PHE A 119 22.15 3.61 0.46
N GLN A 120 21.59 2.57 1.05
CA GLN A 120 22.35 1.57 1.83
C GLN A 120 23.29 0.72 0.96
N GLN A 121 22.88 0.36 -0.25
CA GLN A 121 23.76 -0.38 -1.17
C GLN A 121 24.93 0.45 -1.72
N ARG A 122 24.81 1.78 -1.78
CA ARG A 122 25.91 2.67 -2.17
C ARG A 122 26.93 2.94 -1.06
N GLY A 123 26.63 2.59 0.18
CA GLY A 123 27.52 2.76 1.33
C GLY A 123 28.68 1.76 1.40
N HIS A 124 28.76 0.77 0.51
CA HIS A 124 29.78 -0.28 0.55
C HIS A 124 30.75 -0.28 -0.63
N VAL A 125 30.91 0.82 -1.32
CA VAL A 125 31.95 0.99 -2.34
C VAL A 125 32.81 2.17 -1.99
N GLY A 126 34.03 1.84 -1.52
CA GLY A 126 35.28 2.58 -1.60
C GLY A 126 35.19 4.10 -1.44
N ARG A 127 35.91 4.60 -0.44
CA ARG A 127 36.30 5.99 -0.21
C ARG A 127 36.43 6.78 -1.52
N PHE A 128 35.31 7.30 -2.04
CA PHE A 128 35.31 8.21 -3.16
C PHE A 128 35.57 9.64 -2.61
N GLN A 129 36.77 10.11 -2.83
CA GLN A 129 37.14 11.50 -2.57
C GLN A 129 36.21 12.42 -3.36
N GLN A 130 35.47 13.25 -2.64
CA GLN A 130 34.52 14.22 -3.16
C GLN A 130 35.24 15.17 -4.12
N ARG A 131 35.00 14.98 -5.42
CA ARG A 131 35.40 15.96 -6.43
C ARG A 131 34.38 17.08 -6.44
N SER A 132 34.67 18.15 -5.72
CA SER A 132 33.90 19.39 -5.82
C SER A 132 34.22 20.06 -7.14
N CYS A 133 33.32 19.99 -8.11
CA CYS A 133 33.39 20.89 -9.27
C CYS A 133 32.62 22.15 -8.91
N TYR A 134 33.32 23.27 -8.83
CA TYR A 134 32.74 24.59 -8.64
C TYR A 134 32.49 25.25 -10.00
N TRP A 135 31.31 25.82 -10.17
CA TRP A 135 31.01 26.69 -11.29
C TRP A 135 31.43 28.11 -10.91
N ILE A 136 32.29 28.71 -11.70
CA ILE A 136 32.70 30.09 -11.49
C ILE A 136 32.05 30.94 -12.58
N GLN A 137 31.31 31.96 -12.15
CA GLN A 137 30.75 32.96 -13.03
C GLN A 137 31.82 34.00 -13.41
N ASN A 138 32.13 34.11 -14.68
CA ASN A 138 33.06 35.13 -15.14
C ASN A 138 32.36 36.50 -15.13
N LYS A 139 32.84 37.41 -14.29
CA LYS A 139 32.23 38.73 -14.06
C LYS A 139 32.22 39.63 -15.28
N SER A 140 33.03 39.33 -16.32
CA SER A 140 33.13 40.16 -17.52
C SER A 140 32.25 39.73 -18.69
N SER A 141 31.78 38.49 -18.73
CA SER A 141 31.00 37.96 -19.87
C SER A 141 29.70 37.28 -19.50
N GLY A 142 29.34 37.14 -18.22
CA GLY A 142 28.10 36.51 -17.77
C GLY A 142 27.97 35.01 -18.07
N HIS A 143 29.03 34.37 -18.58
CA HIS A 143 29.00 32.98 -18.98
C HIS A 143 29.55 32.05 -17.92
N TRP A 144 28.90 30.88 -17.74
CA TRP A 144 29.35 29.84 -16.80
C TRP A 144 30.36 28.92 -17.47
N GLN A 145 31.60 28.84 -16.93
CA GLN A 145 32.61 27.92 -17.41
C GLN A 145 32.92 26.84 -16.37
N LYS A 146 32.99 25.59 -16.85
CA LYS A 146 33.37 24.42 -16.05
C LYS A 146 34.89 24.29 -16.04
N GLN A 147 35.54 24.51 -14.90
CA GLN A 147 36.97 24.27 -14.80
C GLN A 147 37.23 22.80 -14.43
N HIS A 148 38.06 22.15 -15.24
CA HIS A 148 38.61 20.83 -14.98
C HIS A 148 39.78 20.93 -13.98
N CYS A 149 39.60 20.34 -12.79
CA CYS A 149 40.71 20.12 -11.89
C CYS A 149 41.61 18.97 -12.38
N HIS A 150 42.81 19.25 -12.73
CA HIS A 150 43.86 18.26 -13.02
C HIS A 150 44.26 17.54 -11.73
N CYS A 151 43.93 16.23 -11.65
CA CYS A 151 44.39 15.38 -10.56
C CYS A 151 45.73 14.74 -10.93
N LYS A 152 46.84 15.22 -10.31
CA LYS A 152 48.12 14.53 -10.40
C LYS A 152 48.01 13.16 -9.69
N ARG A 153 48.22 12.07 -10.43
CA ARG A 153 48.45 10.74 -9.86
C ARG A 153 49.80 10.77 -9.13
N ARG A 154 49.81 10.54 -7.83
CA ARG A 154 50.99 10.08 -7.12
C ARG A 154 51.04 8.58 -7.21
N THR A 155 52.01 8.06 -7.95
CA THR A 155 52.49 6.67 -7.87
C THR A 155 53.35 6.53 -6.63
N GLN A 156 53.00 5.65 -5.74
CA GLN A 156 53.87 4.83 -4.89
C GLN A 156 53.14 3.50 -4.69
#